data_12ddfb1d18a3e3187a3339a2b3b34707
#
_entry.id   12ddfb1d18a3e3187a3339a2b3b34707
#
_cell.length_a   1.000
_cell.length_b   1.000
_cell.length_c   1.000
_cell.angle_alpha   90.00
_cell.angle_beta   90.00
_cell.angle_gamma   90.00
#
_symmetry.space_group_name_H-M   'P 1'
#
loop_
_entity.id
_entity.type
_entity.pdbx_description
1 polymer ?
#
loop_
_entity_poly.entity_id
_entity_poly.type
_entity_poly.pdbx_seq_one_letter_code
_entity_poly.pdbx_strand_id
1 'polypeptide(L)'
;MKRIYVVGSMSMDLVVSTDQVPSKGETVLGNTFFTTPGGKGANQAVAAARLGDHVHMVGCIGDDTLGKQILENLKHNYVNVEYVKKVEGPSGTAHITLADNDNSIIVVPSANHKVTVSLVDSALSKANKGDIVLLQQEIPADVVAHAVHYCYEHELTSILNPAPYRDISDDILEQVTYLTPNETESENMFEGDIEQALERYPDKLIVTQGALGAVFYDGIEQVEIQGIEREVKDTTGAGDTFNGALAVGLQKDYSLAKAIAFANVAASHSVTALGAQGGMPTINDIAQDLDM
;
A
#
# COMPACT_ATOMS: atom_id res chain seq x y z
N MET A 1 10.40 -19.19 -7.68
CA MET A 1 10.43 -17.75 -7.36
C MET A 1 9.30 -17.51 -6.36
N LYS A 2 9.54 -16.70 -5.33
CA LYS A 2 8.51 -16.33 -4.34
C LYS A 2 7.40 -15.54 -5.03
N ARG A 3 6.14 -15.73 -4.60
CA ARG A 3 4.98 -14.97 -5.07
C ARG A 3 4.67 -13.85 -4.08
N ILE A 4 4.03 -12.79 -4.58
CA ILE A 4 3.50 -11.69 -3.76
C ILE A 4 1.99 -11.76 -3.82
N TYR A 5 1.33 -11.86 -2.68
CA TYR A 5 -0.12 -11.76 -2.52
C TYR A 5 -0.44 -10.43 -1.86
N VAL A 6 -1.21 -9.58 -2.50
CA VAL A 6 -1.68 -8.33 -1.93
C VAL A 6 -3.12 -8.52 -1.49
N VAL A 7 -3.33 -8.64 -0.19
CA VAL A 7 -4.67 -8.78 0.41
C VAL A 7 -5.12 -7.40 0.86
N GLY A 8 -6.01 -6.78 0.10
CA GLY A 8 -6.31 -5.37 0.34
C GLY A 8 -7.44 -4.79 -0.48
N SER A 9 -7.53 -3.47 -0.42
CA SER A 9 -8.55 -2.65 -1.05
C SER A 9 -8.30 -2.41 -2.53
N MET A 10 -9.41 -2.17 -3.23
CA MET A 10 -9.44 -1.67 -4.60
C MET A 10 -10.54 -0.61 -4.68
N SER A 11 -10.21 0.56 -5.18
CA SER A 11 -11.13 1.69 -5.25
C SER A 11 -10.98 2.45 -6.57
N MET A 12 -11.97 3.29 -6.86
CA MET A 12 -11.86 4.31 -7.89
C MET A 12 -11.83 5.68 -7.23
N ASP A 13 -10.82 6.46 -7.51
CA ASP A 13 -10.70 7.82 -7.06
C ASP A 13 -11.51 8.72 -8.02
N LEU A 14 -12.44 9.47 -7.47
CA LEU A 14 -13.31 10.43 -8.16
C LEU A 14 -12.81 11.82 -7.79
N VAL A 15 -12.05 12.43 -8.69
CA VAL A 15 -11.30 13.66 -8.41
C VAL A 15 -12.01 14.85 -9.05
N VAL A 16 -12.36 15.83 -8.23
CA VAL A 16 -12.91 17.12 -8.64
C VAL A 16 -11.94 18.22 -8.25
N SER A 17 -11.58 19.11 -9.18
CA SER A 17 -10.91 20.36 -8.83
C SER A 17 -11.89 21.52 -8.81
N THR A 18 -11.70 22.44 -7.87
CA THR A 18 -12.50 23.67 -7.71
C THR A 18 -11.62 24.77 -7.13
N ASP A 19 -12.06 26.04 -7.25
CA ASP A 19 -11.32 27.18 -6.70
C ASP A 19 -11.42 27.24 -5.16
N GLN A 20 -12.51 26.71 -4.58
CA GLN A 20 -12.74 26.68 -3.14
C GLN A 20 -13.59 25.46 -2.73
N VAL A 21 -13.40 24.98 -1.52
CA VAL A 21 -14.28 23.95 -0.92
C VAL A 21 -15.62 24.58 -0.56
N PRO A 22 -16.78 23.98 -0.96
CA PRO A 22 -18.09 24.56 -0.64
C PRO A 22 -18.35 24.54 0.87
N SER A 23 -18.87 25.62 1.40
CA SER A 23 -19.42 25.71 2.75
C SER A 23 -20.72 24.92 2.86
N LYS A 24 -21.18 24.68 4.11
CA LYS A 24 -22.44 23.97 4.33
C LYS A 24 -23.63 24.67 3.65
N GLY A 25 -24.28 23.96 2.72
CA GLY A 25 -25.45 24.49 1.96
C GLY A 25 -25.04 25.29 0.71
N GLU A 26 -23.76 25.45 0.44
CA GLU A 26 -23.26 26.14 -0.75
C GLU A 26 -23.15 25.19 -1.95
N THR A 27 -23.30 25.75 -3.15
CA THR A 27 -23.00 25.06 -4.41
C THR A 27 -21.90 25.83 -5.13
N VAL A 28 -20.78 25.19 -5.43
CA VAL A 28 -19.69 25.76 -6.22
C VAL A 28 -19.56 25.03 -7.56
N LEU A 29 -18.99 25.71 -8.56
CA LEU A 29 -18.69 25.09 -9.85
C LEU A 29 -17.30 24.47 -9.78
N GLY A 30 -17.19 23.19 -10.19
CA GLY A 30 -15.91 22.53 -10.37
C GLY A 30 -15.26 22.92 -11.69
N ASN A 31 -13.93 22.89 -11.72
CA ASN A 31 -13.12 23.20 -12.89
C ASN A 31 -12.85 21.96 -13.75
N THR A 32 -12.52 20.83 -13.10
CA THR A 32 -12.26 19.56 -13.79
C THR A 32 -12.84 18.39 -13.00
N PHE A 33 -13.11 17.30 -13.73
CA PHE A 33 -13.45 16.01 -13.14
C PHE A 33 -12.74 14.90 -13.90
N PHE A 34 -12.12 13.97 -13.16
CA PHE A 34 -11.60 12.73 -13.73
C PHE A 34 -11.68 11.58 -12.73
N THR A 35 -11.52 10.36 -13.22
CA THR A 35 -11.45 9.17 -12.39
C THR A 35 -10.14 8.46 -12.62
N THR A 36 -9.56 7.88 -11.55
CA THR A 36 -8.34 7.08 -11.64
C THR A 36 -8.42 5.88 -10.69
N PRO A 37 -7.95 4.70 -11.09
CA PRO A 37 -7.87 3.57 -10.19
C PRO A 37 -6.98 3.87 -8.99
N GLY A 38 -7.45 3.46 -7.80
CA GLY A 38 -6.81 3.68 -6.52
C GLY A 38 -7.13 2.56 -5.53
N GLY A 39 -7.02 2.88 -4.24
CA GLY A 39 -7.09 1.94 -3.13
C GLY A 39 -5.70 1.35 -2.82
N LYS A 40 -5.31 1.38 -1.54
CA LYS A 40 -3.95 1.01 -1.11
C LYS A 40 -3.53 -0.38 -1.59
N GLY A 41 -4.43 -1.38 -1.50
CA GLY A 41 -4.14 -2.71 -1.99
C GLY A 41 -3.84 -2.73 -3.49
N ALA A 42 -4.69 -2.13 -4.32
CA ALA A 42 -4.47 -2.05 -5.77
C ALA A 42 -3.19 -1.26 -6.11
N ASN A 43 -2.94 -0.15 -5.41
CA ASN A 43 -1.74 0.66 -5.61
C ASN A 43 -0.47 -0.16 -5.33
N GLN A 44 -0.41 -0.85 -4.19
CA GLN A 44 0.73 -1.69 -3.81
C GLN A 44 0.92 -2.87 -4.76
N ALA A 45 -0.18 -3.48 -5.24
CA ALA A 45 -0.13 -4.54 -6.22
C ALA A 45 0.42 -4.06 -7.58
N VAL A 46 -0.01 -2.89 -8.04
CA VAL A 46 0.50 -2.27 -9.28
C VAL A 46 1.98 -1.89 -9.14
N ALA A 47 2.38 -1.27 -8.03
CA ALA A 47 3.78 -0.94 -7.77
C ALA A 47 4.66 -2.21 -7.79
N ALA A 48 4.24 -3.24 -7.07
CA ALA A 48 4.96 -4.51 -7.04
C ALA A 48 5.05 -5.16 -8.43
N ALA A 49 3.96 -5.16 -9.21
CA ALA A 49 3.93 -5.80 -10.52
C ALA A 49 4.76 -5.06 -11.58
N ARG A 50 4.91 -3.73 -11.48
CA ARG A 50 5.80 -2.95 -12.35
C ARG A 50 7.29 -3.16 -12.07
N LEU A 51 7.62 -3.56 -10.84
CA LEU A 51 9.00 -3.74 -10.36
C LEU A 51 9.44 -5.20 -10.29
N GLY A 52 8.49 -6.13 -10.23
CA GLY A 52 8.73 -7.55 -10.05
C GLY A 52 7.74 -8.43 -10.81
N ASP A 53 7.67 -9.69 -10.42
CA ASP A 53 6.85 -10.72 -11.07
C ASP A 53 5.94 -11.44 -10.06
N HIS A 54 4.93 -12.17 -10.60
CA HIS A 54 4.06 -13.07 -9.82
C HIS A 54 3.29 -12.40 -8.68
N VAL A 55 2.70 -11.23 -8.97
CA VAL A 55 1.86 -10.49 -8.03
C VAL A 55 0.39 -10.89 -8.21
N HIS A 56 -0.26 -11.28 -7.11
CA HIS A 56 -1.67 -11.65 -7.04
C HIS A 56 -2.44 -10.64 -6.19
N MET A 57 -3.52 -10.10 -6.73
CA MET A 57 -4.46 -9.28 -5.94
C MET A 57 -5.53 -10.16 -5.32
N VAL A 58 -5.77 -10.02 -4.02
CA VAL A 58 -6.81 -10.69 -3.24
C VAL A 58 -7.74 -9.65 -2.65
N GLY A 59 -9.00 -9.63 -3.06
CA GLY A 59 -9.94 -8.62 -2.60
C GLY A 59 -11.27 -8.65 -3.34
N CYS A 60 -12.09 -7.62 -3.14
CA CYS A 60 -13.43 -7.53 -3.74
C CYS A 60 -13.62 -6.24 -4.54
N ILE A 61 -14.31 -6.37 -5.69
CA ILE A 61 -14.86 -5.26 -6.48
C ILE A 61 -16.38 -5.41 -6.58
N GLY A 62 -17.07 -4.32 -6.82
CA GLY A 62 -18.50 -4.32 -7.09
C GLY A 62 -18.84 -4.88 -8.48
N ASP A 63 -20.12 -5.10 -8.72
CA ASP A 63 -20.64 -5.54 -10.00
C ASP A 63 -21.03 -4.36 -10.93
N ASP A 64 -20.37 -3.22 -10.73
CA ASP A 64 -20.57 -1.96 -11.43
C ASP A 64 -19.50 -1.68 -12.51
N THR A 65 -19.65 -0.54 -13.18
CA THR A 65 -18.70 -0.09 -14.21
C THR A 65 -17.33 0.23 -13.64
N LEU A 66 -17.26 0.77 -12.40
CA LEU A 66 -16.00 1.09 -11.73
C LEU A 66 -15.21 -0.18 -11.42
N GLY A 67 -15.89 -1.24 -10.95
CA GLY A 67 -15.26 -2.53 -10.71
C GLY A 67 -14.65 -3.15 -11.98
N LYS A 68 -15.29 -2.98 -13.12
CA LYS A 68 -14.71 -3.42 -14.42
C LYS A 68 -13.44 -2.63 -14.76
N GLN A 69 -13.46 -1.30 -14.60
CA GLN A 69 -12.31 -0.46 -14.87
C GLN A 69 -11.13 -0.78 -13.94
N ILE A 70 -11.38 -0.98 -12.65
CA ILE A 70 -10.37 -1.41 -11.67
C ILE A 70 -9.74 -2.73 -12.10
N LEU A 71 -10.56 -3.71 -12.47
CA LEU A 71 -10.08 -5.02 -12.89
C LEU A 71 -9.25 -4.98 -14.18
N GLU A 72 -9.67 -4.16 -15.15
CA GLU A 72 -8.93 -3.94 -16.40
C GLU A 72 -7.59 -3.25 -16.15
N ASN A 73 -7.55 -2.26 -15.24
CA ASN A 73 -6.31 -1.59 -14.85
C ASN A 73 -5.31 -2.56 -14.19
N LEU A 74 -5.77 -3.41 -13.27
CA LEU A 74 -4.91 -4.41 -12.64
C LEU A 74 -4.29 -5.36 -13.67
N LYS A 75 -5.11 -5.87 -14.61
CA LYS A 75 -4.65 -6.74 -15.71
C LYS A 75 -3.67 -6.04 -16.63
N HIS A 76 -3.91 -4.75 -16.95
CA HIS A 76 -3.01 -3.94 -17.76
C HIS A 76 -1.63 -3.77 -17.11
N ASN A 77 -1.59 -3.73 -15.78
CA ASN A 77 -0.36 -3.68 -14.99
C ASN A 77 0.17 -5.08 -14.62
N TYR A 78 -0.25 -6.14 -15.31
CA TYR A 78 0.24 -7.52 -15.13
C TYR A 78 -0.03 -8.13 -13.75
N VAL A 79 -0.95 -7.57 -12.97
CA VAL A 79 -1.39 -8.15 -11.70
C VAL A 79 -2.31 -9.35 -11.98
N ASN A 80 -2.05 -10.49 -11.34
CA ASN A 80 -2.94 -11.63 -11.40
C ASN A 80 -4.20 -11.34 -10.56
N VAL A 81 -5.37 -11.47 -11.19
CA VAL A 81 -6.68 -11.14 -10.61
C VAL A 81 -7.54 -12.37 -10.30
N GLU A 82 -6.94 -13.55 -10.23
CA GLU A 82 -7.65 -14.83 -9.96
C GLU A 82 -8.45 -14.77 -8.65
N TYR A 83 -7.91 -14.07 -7.63
CA TYR A 83 -8.53 -13.93 -6.32
C TYR A 83 -9.27 -12.60 -6.13
N VAL A 84 -9.54 -11.87 -7.21
CA VAL A 84 -10.41 -10.70 -7.18
C VAL A 84 -11.84 -11.15 -7.35
N LYS A 85 -12.63 -11.06 -6.27
CA LYS A 85 -14.03 -11.48 -6.26
C LYS A 85 -14.95 -10.33 -6.63
N LYS A 86 -15.82 -10.56 -7.61
CA LYS A 86 -16.93 -9.66 -7.91
C LYS A 86 -18.07 -9.92 -6.92
N VAL A 87 -18.56 -8.87 -6.26
CA VAL A 87 -19.63 -8.93 -5.26
C VAL A 87 -20.78 -7.99 -5.66
N GLU A 88 -21.98 -8.30 -5.23
CA GLU A 88 -23.17 -7.45 -5.47
C GLU A 88 -22.98 -6.08 -4.84
N GLY A 89 -23.33 -5.01 -5.57
CA GLY A 89 -23.30 -3.62 -5.14
C GLY A 89 -22.07 -2.84 -5.65
N PRO A 90 -21.86 -1.61 -5.13
CA PRO A 90 -20.85 -0.71 -5.66
C PRO A 90 -19.42 -1.12 -5.29
N SER A 91 -18.49 -0.76 -6.17
CA SER A 91 -17.06 -0.79 -5.88
C SER A 91 -16.67 0.27 -4.85
N GLY A 92 -15.52 0.11 -4.19
CA GLY A 92 -14.92 1.15 -3.34
C GLY A 92 -14.64 2.43 -4.13
N THR A 93 -14.85 3.59 -3.49
CA THR A 93 -14.53 4.88 -4.08
C THR A 93 -13.83 5.80 -3.08
N ALA A 94 -12.96 6.67 -3.57
CA ALA A 94 -12.48 7.83 -2.83
C ALA A 94 -12.97 9.10 -3.55
N HIS A 95 -13.67 9.97 -2.84
CA HIS A 95 -14.14 11.25 -3.34
C HIS A 95 -13.14 12.31 -2.94
N ILE A 96 -12.40 12.83 -3.91
CA ILE A 96 -11.28 13.74 -3.70
C ILE A 96 -11.65 15.12 -4.24
N THR A 97 -11.63 16.12 -3.38
CA THR A 97 -11.77 17.52 -3.77
C THR A 97 -10.41 18.19 -3.66
N LEU A 98 -9.94 18.74 -4.78
CA LEU A 98 -8.72 19.55 -4.86
C LEU A 98 -9.11 21.02 -4.87
N ALA A 99 -8.72 21.78 -3.84
CA ALA A 99 -8.98 23.22 -3.72
C ALA A 99 -7.88 23.87 -2.86
N ASP A 100 -7.57 25.13 -3.06
CA ASP A 100 -6.64 25.91 -2.23
C ASP A 100 -5.25 25.27 -2.08
N ASN A 101 -4.75 24.54 -3.08
CA ASN A 101 -3.53 23.75 -3.06
C ASN A 101 -3.51 22.63 -1.99
N ASP A 102 -4.67 22.16 -1.58
CA ASP A 102 -4.85 21.07 -0.61
C ASP A 102 -5.90 20.07 -1.12
N ASN A 103 -6.07 18.97 -0.43
CA ASN A 103 -7.08 17.97 -0.74
C ASN A 103 -7.98 17.63 0.44
N SER A 104 -9.22 17.26 0.12
CA SER A 104 -10.17 16.67 1.07
C SER A 104 -10.65 15.34 0.51
N ILE A 105 -10.57 14.28 1.31
CA ILE A 105 -10.83 12.91 0.85
C ILE A 105 -11.91 12.26 1.71
N ILE A 106 -12.93 11.69 1.06
CA ILE A 106 -13.93 10.84 1.69
C ILE A 106 -13.84 9.45 1.04
N VAL A 107 -13.47 8.44 1.83
CA VAL A 107 -13.41 7.05 1.37
C VAL A 107 -14.72 6.33 1.65
N VAL A 108 -15.27 5.66 0.63
CA VAL A 108 -16.44 4.79 0.75
C VAL A 108 -15.98 3.36 0.43
N PRO A 109 -15.78 2.50 1.42
CA PRO A 109 -15.20 1.17 1.25
C PRO A 109 -16.02 0.22 0.39
N SER A 110 -17.35 0.24 0.50
CA SER A 110 -18.29 -0.58 -0.31
C SER A 110 -17.85 -2.05 -0.42
N ALA A 111 -17.48 -2.52 -1.64
CA ALA A 111 -17.05 -3.89 -1.90
C ALA A 111 -15.82 -4.31 -1.06
N ASN A 112 -14.95 -3.37 -0.67
CA ASN A 112 -13.78 -3.68 0.17
C ASN A 112 -14.17 -4.25 1.54
N HIS A 113 -15.32 -3.84 2.10
CA HIS A 113 -15.86 -4.40 3.34
C HIS A 113 -16.45 -5.82 3.16
N LYS A 114 -16.53 -6.33 1.93
CA LYS A 114 -16.99 -7.70 1.64
C LYS A 114 -15.85 -8.70 1.43
N VAL A 115 -14.61 -8.30 1.65
CA VAL A 115 -13.49 -9.22 1.74
C VAL A 115 -13.68 -10.11 2.97
N THR A 116 -13.50 -11.42 2.81
CA THR A 116 -13.78 -12.40 3.86
C THR A 116 -12.56 -13.26 4.16
N VAL A 117 -12.51 -13.83 5.35
CA VAL A 117 -11.51 -14.82 5.77
C VAL A 117 -11.45 -15.98 4.75
N SER A 118 -12.58 -16.50 4.30
CA SER A 118 -12.60 -17.62 3.33
C SER A 118 -11.98 -17.27 1.98
N LEU A 119 -12.05 -15.99 1.54
CA LEU A 119 -11.37 -15.54 0.33
C LEU A 119 -9.84 -15.53 0.54
N VAL A 120 -9.38 -15.06 1.69
CA VAL A 120 -7.97 -15.08 2.07
C VAL A 120 -7.45 -16.52 2.12
N ASP A 121 -8.15 -17.43 2.81
CA ASP A 121 -7.78 -18.85 2.88
C ASP A 121 -7.69 -19.49 1.49
N SER A 122 -8.68 -19.20 0.61
CA SER A 122 -8.68 -19.71 -0.76
C SER A 122 -7.43 -19.28 -1.55
N ALA A 123 -6.98 -18.03 -1.35
CA ALA A 123 -5.79 -17.51 -2.02
C ALA A 123 -4.51 -18.06 -1.38
N LEU A 124 -4.38 -17.94 -0.07
CA LEU A 124 -3.15 -18.27 0.66
C LEU A 124 -2.92 -19.79 0.78
N SER A 125 -3.96 -20.63 0.63
CA SER A 125 -3.78 -22.10 0.53
C SER A 125 -2.92 -22.52 -0.68
N LYS A 126 -2.68 -21.63 -1.65
CA LYS A 126 -1.79 -21.84 -2.78
C LYS A 126 -0.40 -21.22 -2.58
N ALA A 127 -0.20 -20.50 -1.47
CA ALA A 127 1.10 -19.93 -1.14
C ALA A 127 2.07 -20.99 -0.66
N ASN A 128 3.36 -20.78 -0.89
CA ASN A 128 4.43 -21.62 -0.39
C ASN A 128 5.20 -20.87 0.70
N LYS A 129 5.83 -21.60 1.59
CA LYS A 129 6.74 -21.03 2.59
C LYS A 129 7.68 -19.98 1.94
N GLY A 130 7.74 -18.80 2.54
CA GLY A 130 8.54 -17.69 2.09
C GLY A 130 7.90 -16.82 1.00
N ASP A 131 6.69 -17.16 0.48
CA ASP A 131 5.90 -16.22 -0.31
C ASP A 131 5.53 -15.00 0.56
N ILE A 132 5.25 -13.86 -0.07
CA ILE A 132 5.07 -12.58 0.62
C ILE A 132 3.60 -12.19 0.57
N VAL A 133 3.08 -11.71 1.70
CA VAL A 133 1.70 -11.21 1.83
C VAL A 133 1.75 -9.75 2.27
N LEU A 134 1.22 -8.87 1.42
CA LEU A 134 1.15 -7.43 1.63
C LEU A 134 -0.27 -7.06 2.11
N LEU A 135 -0.37 -6.30 3.19
CA LEU A 135 -1.61 -5.97 3.89
C LEU A 135 -1.70 -4.48 4.19
N GLN A 136 -2.92 -3.93 4.17
CA GLN A 136 -3.24 -2.57 4.60
C GLN A 136 -4.52 -2.58 5.44
N GLN A 137 -4.96 -1.42 5.93
CA GLN A 137 -6.11 -1.34 6.84
C GLN A 137 -7.40 -0.78 6.19
N GLU A 138 -7.59 -0.96 4.89
CA GLU A 138 -8.81 -0.54 4.17
C GLU A 138 -9.82 -1.67 3.92
N ILE A 139 -9.57 -2.85 4.49
CA ILE A 139 -10.48 -4.01 4.50
C ILE A 139 -10.87 -4.35 5.96
N PRO A 140 -11.83 -5.28 6.23
CA PRO A 140 -12.22 -5.61 7.59
C PRO A 140 -11.05 -6.01 8.49
N ALA A 141 -11.08 -5.53 9.75
CA ALA A 141 -9.98 -5.72 10.69
C ALA A 141 -9.72 -7.20 11.03
N ASP A 142 -10.79 -7.97 11.19
CA ASP A 142 -10.73 -9.40 11.44
C ASP A 142 -10.10 -10.17 10.29
N VAL A 143 -10.30 -9.71 9.04
CA VAL A 143 -9.68 -10.32 7.86
C VAL A 143 -8.17 -10.02 7.81
N VAL A 144 -7.76 -8.78 8.17
CA VAL A 144 -6.33 -8.43 8.25
C VAL A 144 -5.65 -9.24 9.35
N ALA A 145 -6.27 -9.31 10.54
CA ALA A 145 -5.76 -10.10 11.67
C ALA A 145 -5.62 -11.57 11.29
N HIS A 146 -6.65 -12.15 10.66
CA HIS A 146 -6.61 -13.53 10.19
C HIS A 146 -5.48 -13.77 9.18
N ALA A 147 -5.30 -12.86 8.21
CA ALA A 147 -4.24 -12.99 7.20
C ALA A 147 -2.83 -12.95 7.83
N VAL A 148 -2.59 -12.08 8.82
CA VAL A 148 -1.32 -12.06 9.57
C VAL A 148 -1.12 -13.36 10.33
N HIS A 149 -2.14 -13.83 11.05
CA HIS A 149 -2.07 -15.10 11.75
C HIS A 149 -1.80 -16.29 10.83
N TYR A 150 -2.51 -16.35 9.69
CA TYR A 150 -2.27 -17.36 8.66
C TYR A 150 -0.82 -17.34 8.18
N CYS A 151 -0.26 -16.15 7.90
CA CYS A 151 1.13 -16.01 7.48
C CYS A 151 2.10 -16.54 8.53
N TYR A 152 1.87 -16.23 9.81
CA TYR A 152 2.69 -16.70 10.93
C TYR A 152 2.68 -18.22 11.02
N GLU A 153 1.51 -18.86 10.97
CA GLU A 153 1.38 -20.33 11.07
C GLU A 153 1.98 -21.08 9.87
N HIS A 154 1.99 -20.46 8.67
CA HIS A 154 2.43 -21.11 7.43
C HIS A 154 3.79 -20.61 6.94
N GLU A 155 4.54 -19.89 7.79
CA GLU A 155 5.88 -19.38 7.49
C GLU A 155 5.92 -18.54 6.18
N LEU A 156 4.86 -17.73 5.95
CA LEU A 156 4.82 -16.71 4.91
C LEU A 156 5.39 -15.40 5.47
N THR A 157 5.96 -14.58 4.61
CA THR A 157 6.44 -13.25 4.99
C THR A 157 5.30 -12.24 4.91
N SER A 158 4.83 -11.72 6.04
CA SER A 158 3.79 -10.69 6.07
C SER A 158 4.39 -9.28 6.18
N ILE A 159 3.88 -8.33 5.37
CA ILE A 159 4.16 -6.90 5.46
C ILE A 159 2.84 -6.21 5.73
N LEU A 160 2.71 -5.54 6.86
CA LEU A 160 1.54 -4.74 7.20
C LEU A 160 1.89 -3.26 7.11
N ASN A 161 1.27 -2.58 6.14
CA ASN A 161 1.22 -1.13 6.13
C ASN A 161 0.00 -0.68 6.94
N PRO A 162 0.18 -0.06 8.14
CA PRO A 162 -0.91 0.24 9.05
C PRO A 162 -1.70 1.50 8.65
N ALA A 163 -2.02 1.62 7.37
CA ALA A 163 -2.67 2.76 6.75
C ALA A 163 -4.06 2.40 6.16
N PRO A 164 -5.11 3.22 6.35
CA PRO A 164 -5.18 4.28 7.36
C PRO A 164 -5.07 3.70 8.78
N TYR A 165 -4.45 4.46 9.68
CA TYR A 165 -4.23 3.97 11.04
C TYR A 165 -5.54 3.56 11.73
N ARG A 166 -5.51 2.41 12.36
CA ARG A 166 -6.45 1.93 13.39
C ARG A 166 -5.67 1.02 14.34
N ASP A 167 -6.16 0.86 15.56
CA ASP A 167 -5.51 0.06 16.58
C ASP A 167 -5.20 -1.35 16.10
N ILE A 168 -4.02 -1.82 16.44
CA ILE A 168 -3.51 -3.16 16.15
C ILE A 168 -3.20 -3.84 17.48
N SER A 169 -3.73 -5.05 17.69
CA SER A 169 -3.46 -5.81 18.92
C SER A 169 -2.00 -6.25 18.99
N ASP A 170 -1.51 -6.43 20.22
CA ASP A 170 -0.14 -6.91 20.46
C ASP A 170 0.12 -8.25 19.76
N ASP A 171 -0.85 -9.16 19.72
CA ASP A 171 -0.73 -10.44 19.03
C ASP A 171 -0.39 -10.27 17.54
N ILE A 172 -0.99 -9.29 16.88
CA ILE A 172 -0.72 -8.98 15.47
C ILE A 172 0.66 -8.35 15.31
N LEU A 173 1.05 -7.45 16.21
CA LEU A 173 2.38 -6.84 16.22
C LEU A 173 3.49 -7.87 16.43
N GLU A 174 3.24 -8.90 17.22
CA GLU A 174 4.18 -10.00 17.43
C GLU A 174 4.29 -10.93 16.24
N GLN A 175 3.18 -11.23 15.55
CA GLN A 175 3.12 -12.21 14.46
C GLN A 175 3.50 -11.65 13.09
N VAL A 176 3.25 -10.36 12.83
CA VAL A 176 3.64 -9.74 11.56
C VAL A 176 5.15 -9.78 11.36
N THR A 177 5.61 -10.06 10.13
CA THR A 177 7.05 -10.08 9.84
C THR A 177 7.60 -8.66 9.74
N TYR A 178 6.96 -7.79 8.98
CA TYR A 178 7.35 -6.38 8.81
C TYR A 178 6.16 -5.47 9.00
N LEU A 179 6.39 -4.35 9.67
CA LEU A 179 5.42 -3.30 9.93
C LEU A 179 5.97 -1.99 9.37
N THR A 180 5.21 -1.29 8.52
CA THR A 180 5.69 -0.14 7.75
C THR A 180 4.84 1.11 7.95
N PRO A 181 4.74 1.65 9.18
CA PRO A 181 4.07 2.92 9.42
C PRO A 181 4.87 4.09 8.85
N ASN A 182 4.18 5.19 8.55
CA ASN A 182 4.82 6.49 8.42
C ASN A 182 5.00 7.15 9.82
N GLU A 183 5.59 8.34 9.87
CA GLU A 183 5.83 9.08 11.13
C GLU A 183 4.52 9.28 11.92
N THR A 184 3.45 9.75 11.28
CA THR A 184 2.16 9.99 11.96
C THR A 184 1.52 8.68 12.44
N GLU A 185 1.57 7.64 11.64
CA GLU A 185 1.04 6.33 12.01
C GLU A 185 1.83 5.73 13.19
N SER A 186 3.17 5.85 13.18
CA SER A 186 4.02 5.37 14.26
C SER A 186 3.83 6.16 15.56
N GLU A 187 3.67 7.49 15.49
CA GLU A 187 3.32 8.32 16.64
C GLU A 187 2.00 7.86 17.29
N ASN A 188 0.98 7.59 16.48
CA ASN A 188 -0.31 7.11 16.98
C ASN A 188 -0.22 5.69 17.56
N MET A 189 0.59 4.80 16.96
CA MET A 189 0.75 3.41 17.41
C MET A 189 1.52 3.29 18.71
N PHE A 190 2.53 4.12 18.91
CA PHE A 190 3.51 3.99 20.00
C PHE A 190 3.52 5.21 20.94
N GLU A 191 2.45 5.98 20.95
CA GLU A 191 2.26 7.15 21.84
C GLU A 191 3.45 8.13 21.77
N GLY A 192 4.10 8.24 20.60
CA GLY A 192 5.24 9.13 20.35
C GLY A 192 6.62 8.56 20.74
N ASP A 193 6.69 7.38 21.36
CA ASP A 193 7.97 6.75 21.73
C ASP A 193 8.50 5.82 20.61
N ILE A 194 8.87 6.45 19.49
CA ILE A 194 9.31 5.73 18.28
C ILE A 194 10.67 5.05 18.51
N GLU A 195 11.59 5.67 19.25
CA GLU A 195 12.92 5.10 19.52
C GLU A 195 12.79 3.78 20.30
N GLN A 196 11.99 3.77 21.38
CA GLN A 196 11.74 2.56 22.16
C GLN A 196 11.00 1.50 21.33
N ALA A 197 10.07 1.91 20.45
CA ALA A 197 9.37 1.00 19.56
C ALA A 197 10.31 0.32 18.56
N LEU A 198 11.26 1.07 17.98
CA LEU A 198 12.27 0.52 17.08
C LEU A 198 13.13 -0.54 17.80
N GLU A 199 13.60 -0.25 19.02
CA GLU A 199 14.36 -1.20 19.84
C GLU A 199 13.54 -2.44 20.24
N ARG A 200 12.22 -2.28 20.48
CA ARG A 200 11.31 -3.38 20.84
C ARG A 200 11.05 -4.32 19.66
N TYR A 201 11.08 -3.81 18.43
CA TYR A 201 10.76 -4.57 17.22
C TYR A 201 11.90 -4.55 16.19
N PRO A 202 13.09 -5.11 16.56
CA PRO A 202 14.26 -5.11 15.68
C PRO A 202 13.98 -5.88 14.39
N ASP A 203 14.54 -5.40 13.26
CA ASP A 203 14.35 -5.95 11.90
C ASP A 203 12.89 -6.08 11.45
N LYS A 204 11.94 -5.57 12.23
CA LYS A 204 10.50 -5.67 11.99
C LYS A 204 9.85 -4.32 11.72
N LEU A 205 10.07 -3.35 12.61
CA LEU A 205 9.50 -2.00 12.48
C LEU A 205 10.34 -1.16 11.53
N ILE A 206 9.72 -0.69 10.46
CA ILE A 206 10.33 0.15 9.43
C ILE A 206 9.51 1.44 9.37
N VAL A 207 10.00 2.53 9.91
CA VAL A 207 9.31 3.83 9.91
C VAL A 207 9.71 4.60 8.66
N THR A 208 8.74 4.92 7.80
CA THR A 208 8.97 5.74 6.61
C THR A 208 8.87 7.22 6.96
N GLN A 209 9.82 8.03 6.45
CA GLN A 209 10.02 9.44 6.81
C GLN A 209 9.98 10.35 5.57
N GLY A 210 9.11 10.02 4.62
CA GLY A 210 8.95 10.78 3.39
C GLY A 210 10.26 10.93 2.61
N ALA A 211 10.67 12.17 2.33
CA ALA A 211 11.89 12.45 1.56
C ALA A 211 13.19 12.03 2.29
N LEU A 212 13.16 11.88 3.60
CA LEU A 212 14.31 11.43 4.39
C LEU A 212 14.57 9.92 4.21
N GLY A 213 13.58 9.16 3.75
CA GLY A 213 13.71 7.73 3.51
C GLY A 213 13.04 6.89 4.58
N ALA A 214 13.75 5.96 5.19
CA ALA A 214 13.19 5.09 6.22
C ALA A 214 14.23 4.68 7.26
N VAL A 215 13.76 4.35 8.46
CA VAL A 215 14.58 3.94 9.59
C VAL A 215 14.07 2.61 10.18
N PHE A 216 14.98 1.77 10.63
CA PHE A 216 14.70 0.55 11.40
C PHE A 216 15.82 0.30 12.41
N TYR A 217 15.62 -0.61 13.36
CA TYR A 217 16.65 -1.06 14.29
C TYR A 217 17.08 -2.49 13.92
N ASP A 218 18.40 -2.72 13.78
CA ASP A 218 18.96 -4.01 13.32
C ASP A 218 19.28 -5.00 14.47
N GLY A 219 18.86 -4.63 15.70
CA GLY A 219 19.20 -5.36 16.92
C GLY A 219 20.49 -4.88 17.60
N ILE A 220 21.24 -3.96 16.99
CA ILE A 220 22.48 -3.38 17.50
C ILE A 220 22.38 -1.87 17.51
N GLU A 221 21.99 -1.26 16.40
CA GLU A 221 21.86 0.19 16.22
C GLU A 221 20.70 0.56 15.31
N GLN A 222 20.32 1.82 15.35
CA GLN A 222 19.35 2.40 14.44
C GLN A 222 19.99 2.61 13.08
N VAL A 223 19.38 2.04 12.03
CA VAL A 223 19.87 2.11 10.65
C VAL A 223 18.94 3.03 9.86
N GLU A 224 19.49 4.13 9.39
CA GLU A 224 18.81 5.06 8.50
C GLU A 224 19.16 4.76 7.05
N ILE A 225 18.13 4.52 6.22
CA ILE A 225 18.29 4.35 4.78
C ILE A 225 17.77 5.61 4.10
N GLN A 226 18.70 6.41 3.58
CA GLN A 226 18.41 7.72 3.02
C GLN A 226 17.44 7.64 1.82
N GLY A 227 16.52 8.59 1.76
CA GLY A 227 15.67 8.80 0.61
C GLY A 227 16.43 9.46 -0.55
N ILE A 228 15.78 9.53 -1.71
CA ILE A 228 16.32 10.22 -2.88
C ILE A 228 15.45 11.45 -3.15
N GLU A 229 16.07 12.61 -3.11
CA GLU A 229 15.37 13.88 -3.38
C GLU A 229 15.03 14.01 -4.88
N ARG A 230 13.78 14.34 -5.17
CA ARG A 230 13.29 14.58 -6.53
C ARG A 230 12.33 15.77 -6.57
N GLU A 231 12.09 16.29 -7.77
CA GLU A 231 11.06 17.31 -7.99
C GLU A 231 9.67 16.68 -7.77
N VAL A 232 8.99 17.12 -6.73
CA VAL A 232 7.68 16.57 -6.32
C VAL A 232 6.56 17.22 -7.10
N LYS A 233 5.73 16.40 -7.76
CA LYS A 233 4.45 16.82 -8.35
C LYS A 233 3.25 16.39 -7.54
N ASP A 234 3.29 15.16 -7.01
CA ASP A 234 2.22 14.58 -6.21
C ASP A 234 2.80 13.47 -5.32
N THR A 235 2.58 13.56 -4.01
CA THR A 235 3.06 12.54 -3.06
C THR A 235 2.11 11.36 -2.88
N THR A 236 0.93 11.41 -3.53
CA THR A 236 -0.07 10.34 -3.45
C THR A 236 0.51 9.03 -3.97
N GLY A 237 0.38 7.97 -3.18
CA GLY A 237 0.86 6.64 -3.55
C GLY A 237 2.35 6.38 -3.33
N ALA A 238 3.13 7.34 -2.79
CA ALA A 238 4.55 7.11 -2.47
C ALA A 238 4.74 5.99 -1.44
N GLY A 239 3.95 5.99 -0.36
CA GLY A 239 3.95 4.91 0.63
C GLY A 239 3.50 3.56 0.05
N ASP A 240 2.52 3.57 -0.87
CA ASP A 240 2.10 2.35 -1.57
C ASP A 240 3.22 1.83 -2.49
N THR A 241 3.91 2.72 -3.19
CA THR A 241 5.07 2.38 -4.02
C THR A 241 6.20 1.80 -3.18
N PHE A 242 6.49 2.42 -2.03
CA PHE A 242 7.48 1.91 -1.08
C PHE A 242 7.16 0.47 -0.65
N ASN A 243 5.93 0.21 -0.22
CA ASN A 243 5.50 -1.11 0.25
C ASN A 243 5.53 -2.18 -0.86
N GLY A 244 5.05 -1.83 -2.06
CA GLY A 244 5.13 -2.71 -3.23
C GLY A 244 6.58 -3.04 -3.61
N ALA A 245 7.46 -2.04 -3.61
CA ALA A 245 8.89 -2.21 -3.89
C ALA A 245 9.62 -3.00 -2.79
N LEU A 246 9.31 -2.76 -1.51
CA LEU A 246 9.86 -3.54 -0.38
C LEU A 246 9.54 -5.02 -0.56
N ALA A 247 8.29 -5.35 -0.89
CA ALA A 247 7.88 -6.73 -1.18
C ALA A 247 8.70 -7.34 -2.33
N VAL A 248 8.95 -6.59 -3.39
CA VAL A 248 9.80 -7.04 -4.52
C VAL A 248 11.26 -7.22 -4.11
N GLY A 249 11.82 -6.33 -3.29
CA GLY A 249 13.17 -6.47 -2.74
C GLY A 249 13.32 -7.77 -1.93
N LEU A 250 12.35 -8.07 -1.07
CA LEU A 250 12.31 -9.30 -0.28
C LEU A 250 12.03 -10.55 -1.15
N GLN A 251 11.25 -10.42 -2.23
CA GLN A 251 11.06 -11.47 -3.23
C GLN A 251 12.38 -11.87 -3.89
N LYS A 252 13.27 -10.88 -4.11
CA LYS A 252 14.61 -11.04 -4.70
C LYS A 252 15.69 -11.47 -3.69
N ASP A 253 15.29 -11.80 -2.45
CA ASP A 253 16.20 -12.19 -1.37
C ASP A 253 17.23 -11.09 -1.01
N TYR A 254 16.89 -9.81 -1.17
CA TYR A 254 17.72 -8.71 -0.68
C TYR A 254 17.73 -8.69 0.86
N SER A 255 18.84 -8.25 1.46
CA SER A 255 18.84 -7.90 2.88
C SER A 255 17.82 -6.80 3.16
N LEU A 256 17.35 -6.67 4.40
CA LEU A 256 16.33 -5.67 4.77
C LEU A 256 16.78 -4.26 4.36
N ALA A 257 18.00 -3.86 4.71
CA ALA A 257 18.55 -2.55 4.33
C ALA A 257 18.56 -2.33 2.79
N LYS A 258 18.94 -3.37 2.01
CA LYS A 258 18.92 -3.29 0.54
C LYS A 258 17.50 -3.25 -0.01
N ALA A 259 16.55 -3.96 0.58
CA ALA A 259 15.14 -3.94 0.17
C ALA A 259 14.50 -2.57 0.46
N ILE A 260 14.84 -1.94 1.61
CA ILE A 260 14.43 -0.57 1.95
C ILE A 260 15.04 0.45 0.98
N ALA A 261 16.34 0.33 0.67
CA ALA A 261 16.99 1.21 -0.30
C ALA A 261 16.33 1.13 -1.69
N PHE A 262 16.02 -0.10 -2.16
CA PHE A 262 15.27 -0.32 -3.38
C PHE A 262 13.87 0.32 -3.33
N ALA A 263 13.18 0.21 -2.19
CA ALA A 263 11.87 0.81 -1.98
C ALA A 263 11.92 2.35 -1.98
N ASN A 264 12.95 2.96 -1.36
CA ASN A 264 13.17 4.41 -1.39
C ASN A 264 13.41 4.93 -2.82
N VAL A 265 14.21 4.22 -3.62
CA VAL A 265 14.39 4.56 -5.05
C VAL A 265 13.05 4.57 -5.77
N ALA A 266 12.28 3.49 -5.67
CA ALA A 266 10.99 3.39 -6.36
C ALA A 266 10.00 4.48 -5.88
N ALA A 267 9.89 4.71 -4.58
CA ALA A 267 9.03 5.73 -4.00
C ALA A 267 9.44 7.15 -4.45
N SER A 268 10.74 7.44 -4.58
CA SER A 268 11.22 8.73 -5.09
C SER A 268 10.79 9.01 -6.53
N HIS A 269 10.70 7.98 -7.36
CA HIS A 269 10.18 8.12 -8.73
C HIS A 269 8.67 8.39 -8.75
N SER A 270 7.90 7.75 -7.87
CA SER A 270 6.44 7.86 -7.88
C SER A 270 5.92 9.28 -7.67
N VAL A 271 6.66 10.13 -6.96
CA VAL A 271 6.23 11.51 -6.66
C VAL A 271 6.44 12.48 -7.84
N THR A 272 7.02 12.04 -8.96
CA THR A 272 7.34 12.89 -10.12
C THR A 272 6.18 13.04 -11.12
N ALA A 273 5.05 12.35 -10.90
CA ALA A 273 3.85 12.45 -11.74
C ALA A 273 2.58 12.53 -10.89
N LEU A 274 1.45 12.90 -11.50
CA LEU A 274 0.17 13.02 -10.81
C LEU A 274 -0.53 11.68 -10.61
N GLY A 275 -1.26 11.54 -9.50
CA GLY A 275 -2.09 10.40 -9.15
C GLY A 275 -1.32 9.21 -8.59
N ALA A 276 -1.96 8.43 -7.73
CA ALA A 276 -1.31 7.36 -6.97
C ALA A 276 -0.53 6.36 -7.82
N GLN A 277 -1.07 5.95 -8.98
CA GLN A 277 -0.43 4.98 -9.88
C GLN A 277 0.31 5.62 -11.05
N GLY A 278 0.10 6.93 -11.28
CA GLY A 278 0.64 7.64 -12.45
C GLY A 278 2.17 7.72 -12.45
N GLY A 279 2.76 7.92 -11.28
CA GLY A 279 4.21 8.02 -11.10
C GLY A 279 4.91 6.71 -10.71
N MET A 280 4.18 5.62 -10.47
CA MET A 280 4.79 4.35 -10.09
C MET A 280 5.73 3.84 -11.20
N PRO A 281 7.04 3.66 -10.90
CA PRO A 281 8.02 3.30 -11.91
C PRO A 281 7.95 1.83 -12.30
N THR A 282 8.49 1.52 -13.48
CA THR A 282 8.91 0.17 -13.86
C THR A 282 10.35 -0.07 -13.42
N ILE A 283 10.78 -1.33 -13.45
CA ILE A 283 12.17 -1.67 -13.11
C ILE A 283 13.19 -0.96 -14.04
N ASN A 284 12.83 -0.69 -15.29
CA ASN A 284 13.68 0.00 -16.23
C ASN A 284 13.84 1.50 -15.90
N ASP A 285 12.80 2.11 -15.34
CA ASP A 285 12.83 3.54 -14.98
C ASP A 285 13.79 3.81 -13.82
N ILE A 286 13.98 2.84 -12.93
CA ILE A 286 14.83 2.97 -11.72
C ILE A 286 16.21 2.33 -11.87
N ALA A 287 16.49 1.67 -13.00
CA ALA A 287 17.71 0.86 -13.17
C ALA A 287 19.00 1.67 -12.95
N GLN A 288 19.04 2.92 -13.40
CA GLN A 288 20.22 3.78 -13.24
C GLN A 288 20.48 4.20 -11.77
N ASP A 289 19.42 4.32 -10.97
CA ASP A 289 19.51 4.70 -9.55
C ASP A 289 19.86 3.49 -8.65
N LEU A 290 19.71 2.27 -9.15
CA LEU A 290 20.06 1.05 -8.41
C LEU A 290 21.56 0.69 -8.47
N ASP A 291 22.27 1.26 -9.43
CA ASP A 291 23.70 1.03 -9.66
C ASP A 291 24.59 2.04 -8.91
N MET A 292 24.01 2.99 -8.18
CA MET A 292 24.69 3.99 -7.36
C MET A 292 24.76 3.54 -5.91
#